data_6855b0b72afc80c35ef8611ae2f84c83
#
_entry.id   6855b0b72afc80c35ef8611ae2f84c83
#
_cell.length_a   1.000
_cell.length_b   1.000
_cell.length_c   1.000
_cell.angle_alpha   90.00
_cell.angle_beta   90.00
_cell.angle_gamma   90.00
#
_symmetry.space_group_name_H-M   'P 1'
#
loop_
_entity.id
_entity.type
_entity.pdbx_description
1 polymer ?
#
loop_
_entity_poly.entity_id
_entity_poly.type
_entity_poly.pdbx_seq_one_letter_code
_entity_poly.pdbx_strand_id
1 'polypeptide(L)'
;MSPPTPSYMRDAEASTVHLPAGPWLTVLDGLCATFAAISREQWRDRMTRGRVLDAQGETITPAMPHPRNGLRVHYYREVVDEATIPFAEDVLYIDEHLVVADKPHFLPVIPSGGFVEQTLLRRLMRRLDNPDLVPLHRIDRVTAGLVLFSANRASRSAYQALFQQQRIEKRYEALAAALPGLSFPLTRRTRLVRGEPFFRTQEVDGEPNSETRIEVIERGEDGWRYALYPVTGKKHQLRVHMAALGAPILNDPWYPGVNAGDADDYQRPLKLLAKTLSFIDPLSGERRCFDSQRGL
;
A
#
# COMPACT_ATOMS: atom_id res chain seq x y z
N MET A 1 12.61 33.71 2.71
CA MET A 1 11.56 33.34 1.74
C MET A 1 11.71 31.87 1.46
N SER A 2 10.78 31.05 1.91
CA SER A 2 10.77 29.62 1.57
C SER A 2 10.52 29.46 0.06
N PRO A 3 11.15 28.49 -0.63
CA PRO A 3 10.91 28.27 -2.05
C PRO A 3 9.43 27.95 -2.29
N PRO A 4 8.85 28.39 -3.42
CA PRO A 4 7.46 28.08 -3.73
C PRO A 4 7.28 26.58 -3.84
N THR A 5 6.21 26.07 -3.23
CA THR A 5 5.83 24.65 -3.33
C THR A 5 5.63 24.30 -4.81
N PRO A 6 6.30 23.28 -5.33
CA PRO A 6 6.11 22.84 -6.72
C PRO A 6 4.64 22.56 -7.02
N SER A 7 4.18 22.87 -8.21
CA SER A 7 2.76 22.78 -8.62
C SER A 7 2.15 21.37 -8.46
N TYR A 8 2.96 20.32 -8.58
CA TYR A 8 2.55 18.93 -8.37
C TYR A 8 2.27 18.57 -6.89
N MET A 9 2.59 19.49 -5.96
CA MET A 9 2.32 19.28 -4.52
C MET A 9 0.95 19.82 -4.07
N ARG A 10 0.14 20.41 -4.94
CA ARG A 10 -1.02 21.19 -4.48
C ARG A 10 -2.30 20.40 -4.23
N ASP A 11 -2.62 19.32 -4.97
CA ASP A 11 -3.96 18.72 -4.89
C ASP A 11 -4.06 17.20 -4.67
N ALA A 12 -3.04 16.41 -4.98
CA ALA A 12 -3.12 14.95 -4.91
C ALA A 12 -2.58 14.33 -3.60
N GLU A 13 -2.11 15.12 -2.65
CA GLU A 13 -1.17 14.68 -1.60
C GLU A 13 -1.59 14.94 -0.17
N ALA A 14 -2.63 15.74 0.02
CA ALA A 14 -3.14 16.01 1.35
C ALA A 14 -3.86 14.78 1.91
N SER A 15 -3.41 14.31 3.06
CA SER A 15 -4.20 13.36 3.86
C SER A 15 -5.44 14.05 4.38
N THR A 16 -6.56 13.35 4.40
CA THR A 16 -7.82 13.88 4.91
C THR A 16 -8.16 13.23 6.24
N VAL A 17 -8.56 14.03 7.21
CA VAL A 17 -9.13 13.57 8.47
C VAL A 17 -10.43 14.33 8.76
N HIS A 18 -11.40 13.64 9.34
CA HIS A 18 -12.56 14.30 9.94
C HIS A 18 -12.32 14.39 11.44
N LEU A 19 -12.14 15.62 11.93
CA LEU A 19 -12.13 15.90 13.36
C LEU A 19 -13.58 15.94 13.82
N PRO A 20 -14.01 15.06 14.74
CA PRO A 20 -15.39 15.07 15.23
C PRO A 20 -15.64 16.29 16.10
N ALA A 21 -16.90 16.51 16.48
CA ALA A 21 -17.24 17.41 17.57
C ALA A 21 -16.52 16.97 18.85
N GLY A 22 -16.02 17.93 19.63
CA GLY A 22 -15.27 17.61 20.84
C GLY A 22 -15.04 18.83 21.73
N PRO A 23 -14.44 18.64 22.91
CA PRO A 23 -14.23 19.69 23.89
C PRO A 23 -13.05 20.63 23.58
N TRP A 24 -12.51 20.56 22.37
CA TRP A 24 -11.32 21.30 21.97
C TRP A 24 -11.63 22.75 21.68
N LEU A 25 -10.77 23.66 22.17
CA LEU A 25 -10.90 25.09 21.94
C LEU A 25 -10.47 25.47 20.51
N THR A 26 -9.42 24.83 20.02
CA THR A 26 -8.86 25.10 18.69
C THR A 26 -8.79 23.83 17.83
N VAL A 27 -8.71 24.01 16.50
CA VAL A 27 -8.43 22.92 15.57
C VAL A 27 -7.08 22.24 15.89
N LEU A 28 -6.09 23.00 16.33
CA LEU A 28 -4.82 22.49 16.80
C LEU A 28 -4.98 21.50 17.96
N ASP A 29 -5.83 21.80 18.93
CA ASP A 29 -6.11 20.88 20.05
C ASP A 29 -6.75 19.57 19.57
N GLY A 30 -7.71 19.67 18.65
CA GLY A 30 -8.36 18.51 18.03
C GLY A 30 -7.36 17.63 17.26
N LEU A 31 -6.44 18.23 16.50
CA LEU A 31 -5.38 17.51 15.79
C LEU A 31 -4.42 16.81 16.76
N CYS A 32 -4.00 17.47 17.82
CA CYS A 32 -3.13 16.85 18.84
C CYS A 32 -3.81 15.66 19.53
N ALA A 33 -5.10 15.77 19.84
CA ALA A 33 -5.86 14.68 20.43
C ALA A 33 -6.04 13.48 19.49
N THR A 34 -6.22 13.76 18.19
CA THR A 34 -6.42 12.73 17.17
C THR A 34 -5.12 12.02 16.78
N PHE A 35 -4.00 12.74 16.79
CA PHE A 35 -2.69 12.25 16.35
C PHE A 35 -1.64 12.34 17.46
N ALA A 36 -1.75 11.48 18.45
CA ALA A 36 -0.87 11.47 19.62
C ALA A 36 0.65 11.34 19.30
N ALA A 37 0.97 10.77 18.14
CA ALA A 37 2.37 10.61 17.68
C ALA A 37 2.97 11.87 17.05
N ILE A 38 2.18 12.94 16.83
CA ILE A 38 2.64 14.20 16.23
C ILE A 38 2.56 15.28 17.32
N SER A 39 3.72 15.91 17.62
CA SER A 39 3.77 16.91 18.65
C SER A 39 2.97 18.17 18.30
N ARG A 40 2.52 18.90 19.35
CA ARG A 40 1.82 20.18 19.18
C ARG A 40 2.66 21.20 18.39
N GLU A 41 3.96 21.15 18.57
CA GLU A 41 4.90 22.04 17.90
C GLU A 41 4.99 21.74 16.40
N GLN A 42 5.04 20.46 16.04
CA GLN A 42 5.00 20.02 14.64
C GLN A 42 3.68 20.39 13.95
N TRP A 43 2.54 20.28 14.64
CA TRP A 43 1.27 20.73 14.08
C TRP A 43 1.23 22.24 13.90
N ARG A 44 1.71 23.01 14.88
CA ARG A 44 1.77 24.47 14.79
C ARG A 44 2.65 24.91 13.62
N ASP A 45 3.82 24.31 13.45
CA ASP A 45 4.71 24.57 12.32
C ASP A 45 4.03 24.28 10.97
N ARG A 46 3.38 23.12 10.81
CA ARG A 46 2.62 22.80 9.60
C ARG A 46 1.51 23.80 9.29
N MET A 47 0.76 24.21 10.30
CA MET A 47 -0.30 25.21 10.16
C MET A 47 0.29 26.57 9.74
N THR A 48 1.36 27.00 10.37
CA THR A 48 2.03 28.29 10.05
C THR A 48 2.58 28.31 8.62
N ARG A 49 3.03 27.17 8.11
CA ARG A 49 3.49 27.00 6.72
C ARG A 49 2.38 26.73 5.70
N GLY A 50 1.12 26.85 6.10
CA GLY A 50 -0.03 26.60 5.20
C GLY A 50 -0.18 25.15 4.77
N ARG A 51 0.29 24.18 5.59
CA ARG A 51 0.24 22.75 5.30
C ARG A 51 -0.98 22.04 5.91
N VAL A 52 -1.91 22.80 6.46
CA VAL A 52 -3.17 22.31 7.02
C VAL A 52 -4.29 23.18 6.47
N LEU A 53 -5.24 22.54 5.75
CA LEU A 53 -6.28 23.21 5.00
C LEU A 53 -7.67 22.72 5.44
N ASP A 54 -8.68 23.52 5.28
CA ASP A 54 -10.07 23.11 5.43
C ASP A 54 -10.63 22.43 4.16
N ALA A 55 -11.93 22.12 4.18
CA ALA A 55 -12.60 21.47 3.05
C ALA A 55 -12.69 22.36 1.79
N GLN A 56 -12.49 23.66 1.92
CA GLN A 56 -12.49 24.64 0.84
C GLN A 56 -11.06 24.91 0.31
N GLY A 57 -10.04 24.33 0.96
CA GLY A 57 -8.63 24.55 0.62
C GLY A 57 -8.03 25.78 1.27
N GLU A 58 -8.72 26.42 2.21
CA GLU A 58 -8.23 27.57 2.95
C GLU A 58 -7.33 27.13 4.11
N THR A 59 -6.30 27.94 4.39
CA THR A 59 -5.32 27.62 5.42
C THR A 59 -5.93 27.69 6.82
N ILE A 60 -5.80 26.62 7.58
CA ILE A 60 -6.16 26.56 9.01
C ILE A 60 -5.00 27.08 9.85
N THR A 61 -5.25 28.16 10.61
CA THR A 61 -4.25 28.72 11.52
C THR A 61 -4.28 28.06 12.90
N PRO A 62 -3.19 28.11 13.68
CA PRO A 62 -3.15 27.54 15.04
C PRO A 62 -4.20 28.10 16.01
N ALA A 63 -4.66 29.35 15.77
CA ALA A 63 -5.66 30.02 16.60
C ALA A 63 -7.11 29.76 16.15
N MET A 64 -7.32 29.07 15.03
CA MET A 64 -8.67 28.81 14.52
C MET A 64 -9.50 28.02 15.52
N PRO A 65 -10.69 28.53 15.94
CA PRO A 65 -11.57 27.83 16.85
C PRO A 65 -12.04 26.48 16.26
N HIS A 66 -12.19 25.49 17.12
CA HIS A 66 -12.74 24.19 16.69
C HIS A 66 -14.25 24.31 16.47
N PRO A 67 -14.79 23.98 15.28
CA PRO A 67 -16.22 24.05 15.03
C PRO A 67 -17.00 23.00 15.85
N ARG A 68 -18.16 23.40 16.39
CA ARG A 68 -19.02 22.51 17.22
C ARG A 68 -19.47 21.24 16.51
N ASN A 69 -19.58 21.27 15.18
CA ASN A 69 -20.06 20.14 14.36
C ASN A 69 -18.92 19.29 13.77
N GLY A 70 -17.70 19.54 14.20
CA GLY A 70 -16.51 18.90 13.61
C GLY A 70 -16.07 19.59 12.32
N LEU A 71 -14.94 19.14 11.78
CA LEU A 71 -14.28 19.74 10.63
C LEU A 71 -13.56 18.69 9.80
N ARG A 72 -13.70 18.77 8.47
CA ARG A 72 -12.82 18.04 7.55
C ARG A 72 -11.54 18.84 7.36
N VAL A 73 -10.42 18.20 7.66
CA VAL A 73 -9.09 18.81 7.56
C VAL A 73 -8.28 18.04 6.53
N HIS A 74 -7.66 18.78 5.62
CA HIS A 74 -6.64 18.29 4.70
C HIS A 74 -5.27 18.72 5.22
N TYR A 75 -4.32 17.78 5.30
CA TYR A 75 -2.98 18.10 5.78
C TYR A 75 -1.90 17.36 4.99
N TYR A 76 -0.80 18.04 4.76
CA TYR A 76 0.35 17.44 4.11
C TYR A 76 1.20 16.70 5.14
N ARG A 77 1.41 15.42 4.89
CA ARG A 77 2.29 14.60 5.72
C ARG A 77 3.74 14.97 5.42
N GLU A 78 4.52 15.09 6.45
CA GLU A 78 5.96 15.32 6.38
C GLU A 78 6.63 14.40 7.41
N VAL A 79 7.73 13.82 7.01
CA VAL A 79 8.61 13.05 7.90
C VAL A 79 9.95 13.73 7.86
N VAL A 80 10.38 14.20 9.03
CA VAL A 80 11.73 14.77 9.20
C VAL A 80 12.70 13.57 9.17
N ASP A 81 13.79 13.69 8.43
CA ASP A 81 14.81 12.65 8.28
C ASP A 81 14.25 11.30 7.79
N GLU A 82 13.40 11.34 6.76
CA GLU A 82 12.89 10.14 6.12
C GLU A 82 14.02 9.24 5.63
N ALA A 83 14.05 8.00 6.12
CA ALA A 83 15.08 7.04 5.76
C ALA A 83 15.06 6.75 4.24
N THR A 84 16.22 6.82 3.61
CA THR A 84 16.36 6.48 2.19
C THR A 84 16.26 4.97 2.00
N ILE A 85 15.40 4.54 1.07
CA ILE A 85 15.29 3.14 0.67
C ILE A 85 16.25 2.90 -0.51
N PRO A 86 17.32 2.09 -0.34
CA PRO A 86 18.43 2.00 -1.29
C PRO A 86 18.15 1.11 -2.51
N PHE A 87 16.89 0.80 -2.76
CA PHE A 87 16.47 -0.05 -3.87
C PHE A 87 15.71 0.76 -4.90
N ALA A 88 16.05 0.58 -6.18
CA ALA A 88 15.36 1.21 -7.30
C ALA A 88 14.15 0.39 -7.75
N GLU A 89 13.13 1.09 -8.18
CA GLU A 89 12.02 0.55 -8.95
C GLU A 89 12.33 0.54 -10.45
N ASP A 90 11.74 -0.41 -11.18
CA ASP A 90 11.80 -0.46 -12.64
C ASP A 90 10.45 -0.11 -13.24
N VAL A 91 10.44 0.57 -14.39
CA VAL A 91 9.24 0.81 -15.20
C VAL A 91 9.28 -0.19 -16.36
N LEU A 92 8.38 -1.17 -16.34
CA LEU A 92 8.33 -2.23 -17.35
C LEU A 92 7.50 -1.84 -18.57
N TYR A 93 6.52 -0.96 -18.36
CA TYR A 93 5.64 -0.48 -19.42
C TYR A 93 5.12 0.91 -19.10
N ILE A 94 4.98 1.74 -20.13
CA ILE A 94 4.37 3.06 -20.04
C ILE A 94 3.68 3.39 -21.36
N ASP A 95 2.43 3.87 -21.28
CA ASP A 95 1.72 4.54 -22.37
C ASP A 95 0.96 5.76 -21.82
N GLU A 96 0.08 6.37 -22.63
CA GLU A 96 -0.73 7.53 -22.23
C GLU A 96 -1.64 7.25 -21.02
N HIS A 97 -2.05 5.99 -20.79
CA HIS A 97 -3.09 5.61 -19.83
C HIS A 97 -2.58 4.82 -18.64
N LEU A 98 -1.52 4.05 -18.83
CA LEU A 98 -1.05 3.03 -17.88
C LEU A 98 0.46 3.09 -17.68
N VAL A 99 0.89 2.94 -16.43
CA VAL A 99 2.27 2.64 -16.06
C VAL A 99 2.30 1.34 -15.28
N VAL A 100 3.20 0.44 -15.65
CA VAL A 100 3.47 -0.81 -14.93
C VAL A 100 4.87 -0.72 -14.33
N ALA A 101 4.93 -0.73 -13.01
CA ALA A 101 6.18 -0.67 -12.27
C ALA A 101 6.48 -2.00 -11.58
N ASP A 102 7.75 -2.36 -11.53
CA ASP A 102 8.28 -3.49 -10.76
C ASP A 102 8.92 -2.97 -9.47
N LYS A 103 8.16 -3.07 -8.38
CA LYS A 103 8.50 -2.50 -7.08
C LYS A 103 9.52 -3.38 -6.35
N PRO A 104 10.60 -2.83 -5.78
CA PRO A 104 11.47 -3.57 -4.90
C PRO A 104 10.80 -3.88 -3.55
N HIS A 105 11.39 -4.80 -2.79
CA HIS A 105 11.07 -4.97 -1.38
C HIS A 105 11.27 -3.66 -0.60
N PHE A 106 10.61 -3.52 0.54
CA PHE A 106 10.72 -2.41 1.50
C PHE A 106 10.22 -1.04 1.01
N LEU A 107 9.94 -0.86 -0.29
CA LEU A 107 9.39 0.39 -0.82
C LEU A 107 7.85 0.41 -0.68
N PRO A 108 7.24 1.35 0.05
CA PRO A 108 5.78 1.50 0.06
C PRO A 108 5.26 1.93 -1.31
N VAL A 109 4.04 1.52 -1.67
CA VAL A 109 3.40 2.00 -2.91
C VAL A 109 2.97 3.46 -2.79
N ILE A 110 2.40 3.84 -1.65
CA ILE A 110 1.89 5.18 -1.33
C ILE A 110 2.38 5.63 0.04
N PRO A 111 2.30 6.93 0.37
CA PRO A 111 2.66 7.44 1.68
C PRO A 111 2.02 6.65 2.83
N SER A 112 2.85 6.05 3.68
CA SER A 112 2.40 5.27 4.83
C SER A 112 3.50 5.17 5.91
N GLY A 113 3.09 5.16 7.19
CA GLY A 113 4.05 5.11 8.31
C GLY A 113 5.03 6.28 8.27
N GLY A 114 6.32 5.98 8.37
CA GLY A 114 7.42 6.94 8.31
C GLY A 114 7.89 7.29 6.89
N PHE A 115 7.14 6.94 5.85
CA PHE A 115 7.50 7.16 4.46
C PHE A 115 6.48 8.06 3.75
N VAL A 116 6.96 9.14 3.15
CA VAL A 116 6.18 10.10 2.37
C VAL A 116 6.77 10.25 0.97
N GLU A 117 8.05 10.64 0.89
CA GLU A 117 8.78 10.84 -0.36
C GLU A 117 9.38 9.53 -0.89
N GLN A 118 9.81 8.64 0.00
CA GLN A 118 10.34 7.32 -0.32
C GLN A 118 9.20 6.32 -0.55
N THR A 119 8.36 6.61 -1.55
CA THR A 119 7.27 5.72 -2.01
C THR A 119 7.33 5.53 -3.52
N LEU A 120 6.82 4.40 -4.00
CA LEU A 120 6.80 4.09 -5.43
C LEU A 120 6.05 5.20 -6.21
N LEU A 121 4.89 5.62 -5.71
CA LEU A 121 4.11 6.70 -6.33
C LEU A 121 4.93 7.98 -6.47
N ARG A 122 5.58 8.45 -5.41
CA ARG A 122 6.33 9.72 -5.42
C ARG A 122 7.55 9.67 -6.32
N ARG A 123 8.28 8.55 -6.30
CA ARG A 123 9.41 8.34 -7.18
C ARG A 123 8.99 8.34 -8.65
N LEU A 124 7.89 7.64 -8.99
CA LEU A 124 7.37 7.62 -10.35
C LEU A 124 6.80 8.96 -10.80
N MET A 125 6.05 9.68 -9.96
CA MET A 125 5.56 11.03 -10.28
C MET A 125 6.70 11.97 -10.68
N ARG A 126 7.80 11.95 -9.90
CA ARG A 126 9.00 12.77 -10.21
C ARG A 126 9.73 12.28 -11.46
N ARG A 127 9.92 10.96 -11.61
CA ARG A 127 10.66 10.38 -12.74
C ARG A 127 9.95 10.58 -14.07
N LEU A 128 8.60 10.52 -14.07
CA LEU A 128 7.78 10.59 -15.26
C LEU A 128 7.16 11.98 -15.50
N ASP A 129 7.42 12.93 -14.59
CA ASP A 129 6.81 14.27 -14.58
C ASP A 129 5.28 14.24 -14.76
N ASN A 130 4.63 13.27 -14.10
CA ASN A 130 3.18 13.07 -14.20
C ASN A 130 2.51 13.20 -12.82
N PRO A 131 1.89 14.36 -12.50
CA PRO A 131 1.18 14.58 -11.26
C PRO A 131 -0.16 13.83 -11.18
N ASP A 132 -0.69 13.35 -12.28
CA ASP A 132 -1.95 12.60 -12.34
C ASP A 132 -1.79 11.12 -12.09
N LEU A 133 -0.56 10.65 -11.84
CA LEU A 133 -0.29 9.25 -11.58
C LEU A 133 -0.98 8.77 -10.29
N VAL A 134 -1.75 7.70 -10.38
CA VAL A 134 -2.46 7.10 -9.22
C VAL A 134 -2.34 5.59 -9.27
N PRO A 135 -1.96 4.90 -8.19
CA PRO A 135 -1.92 3.46 -8.16
C PRO A 135 -3.34 2.88 -8.27
N LEU A 136 -3.50 1.90 -9.14
CA LEU A 136 -4.76 1.17 -9.33
C LEU A 136 -4.97 0.10 -8.25
N HIS A 137 -3.88 -0.39 -7.67
CA HIS A 137 -3.85 -1.31 -6.54
C HIS A 137 -2.58 -1.13 -5.71
N ARG A 138 -2.48 -1.85 -4.61
CA ARG A 138 -1.31 -1.82 -3.74
C ARG A 138 -0.87 -3.23 -3.37
N ILE A 139 0.41 -3.39 -3.15
CA ILE A 139 1.04 -4.53 -2.47
C ILE A 139 1.72 -4.03 -1.19
N ASP A 140 2.01 -4.92 -0.27
CA ASP A 140 2.63 -4.55 1.00
C ASP A 140 4.03 -3.94 0.77
N ARG A 141 4.49 -3.11 1.70
CA ARG A 141 5.83 -2.52 1.67
C ARG A 141 6.92 -3.57 1.48
N VAL A 142 6.81 -4.67 2.22
CA VAL A 142 7.79 -5.78 2.22
C VAL A 142 7.64 -6.74 1.03
N THR A 143 6.54 -6.68 0.26
CA THR A 143 6.31 -7.48 -0.95
C THR A 143 6.92 -6.78 -2.15
N ALA A 144 7.64 -7.52 -3.00
CA ALA A 144 8.13 -7.02 -4.29
C ALA A 144 7.19 -7.36 -5.44
N GLY A 145 7.43 -6.76 -6.61
CA GLY A 145 6.77 -7.10 -7.87
C GLY A 145 5.82 -6.04 -8.41
N LEU A 146 4.93 -6.46 -9.27
CA LEU A 146 4.14 -5.60 -10.15
C LEU A 146 3.14 -4.71 -9.44
N VAL A 147 3.12 -3.42 -9.83
CA VAL A 147 2.11 -2.44 -9.45
C VAL A 147 1.68 -1.65 -10.68
N LEU A 148 0.36 -1.57 -10.90
CA LEU A 148 -0.24 -0.81 -11.98
C LEU A 148 -0.64 0.59 -11.49
N PHE A 149 -0.37 1.60 -12.32
CA PHE A 149 -0.77 2.98 -12.10
C PHE A 149 -1.60 3.48 -13.29
N SER A 150 -2.65 4.25 -13.01
CA SER A 150 -3.32 5.07 -14.01
C SER A 150 -2.49 6.33 -14.24
N ALA A 151 -2.14 6.60 -15.48
CA ALA A 151 -1.40 7.80 -15.89
C ALA A 151 -2.31 8.94 -16.36
N ASN A 152 -3.59 8.66 -16.65
CA ASN A 152 -4.54 9.59 -17.22
C ASN A 152 -5.88 9.59 -16.46
N ARG A 153 -6.34 10.77 -16.06
CA ARG A 153 -7.62 10.95 -15.34
C ARG A 153 -8.83 10.46 -16.13
N ALA A 154 -8.84 10.67 -17.43
CA ALA A 154 -9.99 10.36 -18.30
C ALA A 154 -10.26 8.85 -18.38
N SER A 155 -9.22 8.02 -18.39
CA SER A 155 -9.33 6.56 -18.49
C SER A 155 -9.30 5.84 -17.13
N ARG A 156 -9.00 6.54 -16.04
CA ARG A 156 -8.78 5.98 -14.71
C ARG A 156 -9.92 5.09 -14.22
N SER A 157 -11.15 5.51 -14.40
CA SER A 157 -12.33 4.77 -13.94
C SER A 157 -12.46 3.40 -14.63
N ALA A 158 -12.10 3.31 -15.91
CA ALA A 158 -12.14 2.07 -16.68
C ALA A 158 -11.13 1.04 -16.11
N TYR A 159 -9.90 1.46 -15.79
CA TYR A 159 -8.90 0.58 -15.18
C TYR A 159 -9.23 0.24 -13.72
N GLN A 160 -9.78 1.18 -12.95
CA GLN A 160 -10.24 0.89 -11.57
C GLN A 160 -11.34 -0.17 -11.54
N ALA A 161 -12.26 -0.13 -12.53
CA ALA A 161 -13.33 -1.11 -12.65
C ALA A 161 -12.80 -2.55 -12.80
N LEU A 162 -11.64 -2.76 -13.44
CA LEU A 162 -11.02 -4.08 -13.55
C LEU A 162 -10.73 -4.71 -12.18
N PHE A 163 -10.22 -3.91 -11.23
CA PHE A 163 -9.94 -4.38 -9.86
C PHE A 163 -11.22 -4.59 -9.06
N GLN A 164 -12.19 -3.66 -9.16
CA GLN A 164 -13.47 -3.76 -8.46
C GLN A 164 -14.27 -4.98 -8.92
N GLN A 165 -14.24 -5.28 -10.21
CA GLN A 165 -14.94 -6.40 -10.84
C GLN A 165 -14.11 -7.70 -10.85
N GLN A 166 -12.92 -7.71 -10.23
CA GLN A 166 -12.01 -8.86 -10.17
C GLN A 166 -11.64 -9.43 -11.56
N ARG A 167 -11.52 -8.55 -12.56
CA ARG A 167 -11.14 -8.91 -13.94
C ARG A 167 -9.64 -8.88 -14.19
N ILE A 168 -8.84 -8.75 -13.14
CA ILE A 168 -7.37 -8.86 -13.21
C ILE A 168 -6.95 -10.18 -12.61
N GLU A 169 -6.32 -11.00 -13.43
CA GLU A 169 -5.65 -12.21 -13.00
C GLU A 169 -4.31 -11.83 -12.35
N LYS A 170 -4.09 -12.30 -11.14
CA LYS A 170 -2.88 -12.04 -10.35
C LYS A 170 -2.23 -13.35 -9.97
N ARG A 171 -0.96 -13.50 -10.26
CA ARG A 171 -0.15 -14.60 -9.78
C ARG A 171 0.99 -14.06 -8.94
N TYR A 172 1.09 -14.58 -7.73
CA TYR A 172 2.22 -14.34 -6.85
C TYR A 172 3.06 -15.60 -6.73
N GLU A 173 4.33 -15.44 -6.42
CA GLU A 173 5.20 -16.54 -6.01
C GLU A 173 5.66 -16.32 -4.58
N ALA A 174 5.76 -17.41 -3.82
CA ALA A 174 6.24 -17.40 -2.46
C ALA A 174 7.13 -18.60 -2.17
N LEU A 175 8.17 -18.39 -1.35
CA LEU A 175 8.92 -19.48 -0.71
C LEU A 175 8.40 -19.64 0.71
N ALA A 176 8.01 -20.87 1.08
CA ALA A 176 7.47 -21.19 2.39
C ALA A 176 7.80 -22.64 2.77
N ALA A 177 7.52 -23.02 4.01
CA ALA A 177 7.73 -24.40 4.47
C ALA A 177 6.95 -25.41 3.61
N ALA A 178 7.46 -26.64 3.54
CA ALA A 178 6.82 -27.74 2.85
C ALA A 178 5.48 -28.13 3.52
N LEU A 179 4.48 -28.45 2.71
CA LEU A 179 3.18 -28.95 3.16
C LEU A 179 2.86 -30.34 2.54
N PRO A 180 3.65 -31.38 2.85
CA PRO A 180 3.52 -32.70 2.23
C PRO A 180 2.22 -33.40 2.56
N GLY A 181 1.54 -33.02 3.64
CA GLY A 181 0.25 -33.57 4.06
C GLY A 181 -0.96 -32.98 3.32
N LEU A 182 -0.76 -32.01 2.44
CA LEU A 182 -1.85 -31.35 1.69
C LEU A 182 -1.80 -31.70 0.20
N SER A 183 -2.97 -31.83 -0.40
CA SER A 183 -3.13 -31.98 -1.86
C SER A 183 -3.26 -30.61 -2.51
N PHE A 184 -2.61 -30.43 -3.67
CA PHE A 184 -2.66 -29.20 -4.47
C PHE A 184 -3.17 -29.53 -5.89
N PRO A 185 -3.91 -28.59 -6.56
CA PRO A 185 -4.21 -27.23 -6.11
C PRO A 185 -5.17 -27.17 -4.92
N LEU A 186 -4.93 -26.22 -4.01
CA LEU A 186 -5.76 -25.97 -2.84
C LEU A 186 -6.41 -24.59 -2.95
N THR A 187 -7.70 -24.48 -2.63
CA THR A 187 -8.37 -23.18 -2.49
C THR A 187 -8.68 -22.92 -1.02
N ARG A 188 -8.12 -21.79 -0.50
CA ARG A 188 -8.40 -21.33 0.85
C ARG A 188 -9.39 -20.18 0.82
N ARG A 189 -10.53 -20.37 1.51
CA ARG A 189 -11.60 -19.37 1.68
C ARG A 189 -11.79 -19.12 3.17
N THR A 190 -11.57 -17.88 3.62
CA THR A 190 -11.65 -17.54 5.03
C THR A 190 -12.15 -16.13 5.24
N ARG A 191 -12.57 -15.83 6.46
CA ARG A 191 -12.91 -14.47 6.88
C ARG A 191 -11.68 -13.81 7.46
N LEU A 192 -11.19 -12.76 6.80
CA LEU A 192 -10.08 -11.92 7.24
C LEU A 192 -10.59 -10.63 7.86
N VAL A 193 -10.13 -10.32 9.07
CA VAL A 193 -10.44 -9.09 9.80
C VAL A 193 -9.14 -8.42 10.28
N ARG A 194 -9.25 -7.20 10.78
CA ARG A 194 -8.14 -6.52 11.46
C ARG A 194 -7.73 -7.33 12.69
N GLY A 195 -6.42 -7.56 12.84
CA GLY A 195 -5.84 -8.32 13.93
C GLY A 195 -5.22 -7.44 15.01
N GLU A 196 -4.60 -8.11 15.98
CA GLU A 196 -3.77 -7.50 17.01
C GLU A 196 -2.29 -7.93 16.80
N PRO A 197 -1.35 -6.98 16.84
CA PRO A 197 -1.51 -5.52 16.85
C PRO A 197 -2.21 -4.98 15.58
N PHE A 198 -2.76 -3.78 15.66
CA PHE A 198 -3.65 -3.16 14.64
C PHE A 198 -3.14 -3.17 13.19
N PHE A 199 -1.85 -3.32 12.99
CA PHE A 199 -1.23 -3.40 11.67
C PHE A 199 -1.29 -4.80 11.05
N ARG A 200 -1.65 -5.85 11.82
CA ARG A 200 -1.84 -7.21 11.33
C ARG A 200 -3.26 -7.45 10.80
N THR A 201 -3.43 -8.58 10.15
CA THR A 201 -4.71 -9.18 9.75
C THR A 201 -4.77 -10.58 10.36
N GLN A 202 -5.95 -11.07 10.71
CA GLN A 202 -6.16 -12.40 11.26
C GLN A 202 -7.35 -13.08 10.61
N GLU A 203 -7.32 -14.41 10.58
CA GLU A 203 -8.47 -15.23 10.25
C GLU A 203 -9.38 -15.38 11.47
N VAL A 204 -10.68 -15.35 11.22
CA VAL A 204 -11.73 -15.62 12.21
C VAL A 204 -12.82 -16.46 11.58
N ASP A 205 -13.61 -17.13 12.41
CA ASP A 205 -14.80 -17.84 11.98
C ASP A 205 -15.83 -16.89 11.38
N GLY A 206 -16.60 -17.39 10.42
CA GLY A 206 -17.72 -16.66 9.80
C GLY A 206 -17.69 -16.72 8.27
N GLU A 207 -18.61 -16.02 7.65
CA GLU A 207 -18.76 -15.97 6.19
C GLU A 207 -17.46 -15.50 5.53
N PRO A 208 -16.88 -16.28 4.60
CA PRO A 208 -15.62 -15.94 3.95
C PRO A 208 -15.69 -14.63 3.16
N ASN A 209 -14.67 -13.80 3.31
CA ASN A 209 -14.49 -12.55 2.55
C ASN A 209 -13.17 -12.50 1.79
N SER A 210 -12.44 -13.60 1.79
CA SER A 210 -11.15 -13.74 1.11
C SER A 210 -11.03 -15.12 0.47
N GLU A 211 -10.37 -15.17 -0.68
CA GLU A 211 -10.14 -16.40 -1.44
C GLU A 211 -8.78 -16.37 -2.12
N THR A 212 -8.02 -17.46 -1.98
CA THR A 212 -6.72 -17.68 -2.64
C THR A 212 -6.63 -19.13 -3.11
N ARG A 213 -6.37 -19.33 -4.41
CA ARG A 213 -5.96 -20.62 -4.95
C ARG A 213 -4.44 -20.74 -4.82
N ILE A 214 -3.97 -21.91 -4.40
CA ILE A 214 -2.56 -22.20 -4.08
C ILE A 214 -2.13 -23.44 -4.87
N GLU A 215 -0.99 -23.34 -5.53
CA GLU A 215 -0.35 -24.43 -6.27
C GLU A 215 1.11 -24.55 -5.81
N VAL A 216 1.68 -25.74 -5.95
CA VAL A 216 3.11 -25.97 -5.76
C VAL A 216 3.79 -25.91 -7.12
N ILE A 217 4.78 -25.00 -7.27
CA ILE A 217 5.60 -24.88 -8.48
C ILE A 217 6.80 -25.81 -8.39
N GLU A 218 7.42 -25.81 -7.20
CA GLU A 218 8.69 -26.52 -6.99
C GLU A 218 8.76 -27.02 -5.53
N ARG A 219 9.33 -28.21 -5.36
CA ARG A 219 9.54 -28.85 -4.05
C ARG A 219 11.04 -28.91 -3.78
N GLY A 220 11.56 -27.93 -3.05
CA GLY A 220 12.95 -27.86 -2.62
C GLY A 220 13.16 -28.41 -1.22
N GLU A 221 14.41 -28.66 -0.86
CA GLU A 221 14.82 -29.14 0.47
C GLU A 221 14.64 -28.05 1.54
N ASP A 222 14.98 -26.79 1.23
CA ASP A 222 14.89 -25.64 2.15
C ASP A 222 13.50 -25.00 2.18
N GLY A 223 12.53 -25.55 1.49
CA GLY A 223 11.18 -25.05 1.36
C GLY A 223 10.60 -25.23 -0.04
N TRP A 224 9.29 -25.04 -0.13
CA TRP A 224 8.60 -25.15 -1.41
C TRP A 224 8.31 -23.79 -2.00
N ARG A 225 8.34 -23.71 -3.33
CA ARG A 225 7.87 -22.56 -4.10
C ARG A 225 6.41 -22.75 -4.47
N TYR A 226 5.59 -21.79 -4.07
CA TYR A 226 4.16 -21.79 -4.31
C TYR A 226 3.77 -20.72 -5.31
N ALA A 227 2.81 -21.03 -6.18
CA ALA A 227 2.03 -20.04 -6.92
C ALA A 227 0.75 -19.74 -6.15
N LEU A 228 0.49 -18.47 -5.92
CA LEU A 228 -0.65 -17.98 -5.16
C LEU A 228 -1.51 -17.08 -6.08
N TYR A 229 -2.79 -17.44 -6.24
CA TYR A 229 -3.72 -16.74 -7.10
C TYR A 229 -4.85 -16.12 -6.26
N PRO A 230 -4.67 -14.88 -5.77
CA PRO A 230 -5.70 -14.21 -4.97
C PRO A 230 -6.86 -13.73 -5.84
N VAL A 231 -8.06 -14.24 -5.59
CA VAL A 231 -9.31 -13.73 -6.18
C VAL A 231 -9.67 -12.39 -5.55
N THR A 232 -9.59 -12.30 -4.24
CA THR A 232 -9.80 -11.08 -3.45
C THR A 232 -8.46 -10.40 -3.15
N GLY A 233 -8.50 -9.16 -2.61
CA GLY A 233 -7.32 -8.37 -2.30
C GLY A 233 -7.33 -7.81 -0.88
N LYS A 234 -7.54 -8.66 0.15
CA LYS A 234 -7.49 -8.20 1.55
C LYS A 234 -6.06 -7.94 1.99
N LYS A 235 -5.90 -7.01 2.94
CA LYS A 235 -4.60 -6.69 3.53
C LYS A 235 -3.92 -7.97 4.06
N HIS A 236 -2.65 -8.18 3.71
CA HIS A 236 -1.83 -9.34 4.09
C HIS A 236 -2.41 -10.73 3.75
N GLN A 237 -3.43 -10.79 2.86
CA GLN A 237 -4.19 -12.03 2.60
C GLN A 237 -3.30 -13.25 2.38
N LEU A 238 -2.36 -13.19 1.44
CA LEU A 238 -1.50 -14.33 1.09
C LEU A 238 -0.62 -14.76 2.27
N ARG A 239 -0.12 -13.83 3.03
CA ARG A 239 0.73 -14.05 4.21
C ARG A 239 -0.05 -14.75 5.32
N VAL A 240 -1.27 -14.28 5.59
CA VAL A 240 -2.16 -14.90 6.59
C VAL A 240 -2.58 -16.30 6.15
N HIS A 241 -3.00 -16.48 4.88
CA HIS A 241 -3.43 -17.77 4.36
C HIS A 241 -2.30 -18.81 4.44
N MET A 242 -1.07 -18.46 4.03
CA MET A 242 0.07 -19.38 4.10
C MET A 242 0.45 -19.71 5.55
N ALA A 243 0.47 -18.71 6.43
CA ALA A 243 0.76 -18.92 7.84
C ALA A 243 -0.28 -19.82 8.53
N ALA A 244 -1.56 -19.65 8.23
CA ALA A 244 -2.65 -20.44 8.79
C ALA A 244 -2.68 -21.89 8.27
N LEU A 245 -2.06 -22.17 7.13
CA LEU A 245 -1.81 -23.53 6.63
C LEU A 245 -0.62 -24.22 7.33
N GLY A 246 0.12 -23.50 8.19
CA GLY A 246 1.34 -24.00 8.82
C GLY A 246 2.62 -23.77 7.99
N ALA A 247 2.52 -23.05 6.89
CA ALA A 247 3.66 -22.69 6.03
C ALA A 247 3.79 -21.15 5.90
N PRO A 248 4.17 -20.43 6.97
CA PRO A 248 4.43 -19.00 6.85
C PRO A 248 5.47 -18.74 5.79
N ILE A 249 5.28 -17.64 5.04
CA ILE A 249 6.21 -17.23 3.98
C ILE A 249 7.57 -16.91 4.63
N LEU A 250 8.65 -17.35 4.03
CA LEU A 250 9.98 -17.15 4.57
C LEU A 250 10.29 -15.66 4.74
N ASN A 251 10.94 -15.33 5.86
CA ASN A 251 11.30 -13.97 6.26
C ASN A 251 10.07 -13.04 6.48
N ASP A 252 8.90 -13.60 6.78
CA ASP A 252 7.76 -12.75 7.14
C ASP A 252 7.97 -12.17 8.55
N PRO A 253 8.02 -10.82 8.69
CA PRO A 253 8.28 -10.19 9.99
C PRO A 253 7.05 -10.26 10.94
N TRP A 254 5.85 -10.61 10.43
CA TRP A 254 4.60 -10.49 11.20
C TRP A 254 3.79 -11.77 11.29
N TYR A 255 4.11 -12.80 10.50
CA TYR A 255 3.37 -14.06 10.50
C TYR A 255 4.30 -15.27 10.62
N PRO A 256 3.92 -16.28 11.45
CA PRO A 256 2.67 -16.40 12.21
C PRO A 256 2.58 -15.48 13.43
N GLY A 257 3.70 -14.98 13.93
CA GLY A 257 3.83 -14.06 15.06
C GLY A 257 4.68 -12.85 14.69
N VAL A 258 4.64 -11.79 15.50
CA VAL A 258 5.53 -10.64 15.33
C VAL A 258 6.93 -11.06 15.78
N ASN A 259 7.87 -11.08 14.83
CA ASN A 259 9.27 -11.34 15.13
C ASN A 259 9.88 -10.07 15.75
N ALA A 260 10.67 -10.26 16.81
CA ALA A 260 11.37 -9.18 17.50
C ALA A 260 12.54 -8.58 16.66
N GLY A 261 12.80 -9.13 15.47
CA GLY A 261 13.82 -8.64 14.56
C GLY A 261 13.37 -7.34 13.85
N ASP A 262 14.34 -6.66 13.28
CA ASP A 262 14.09 -5.43 12.51
C ASP A 262 13.25 -5.76 11.26
N ALA A 263 12.08 -5.15 11.17
CA ALA A 263 11.21 -5.29 9.99
C ALA A 263 11.84 -4.68 8.72
N ASP A 264 12.96 -4.00 8.86
CA ASP A 264 13.74 -3.36 7.80
C ASP A 264 15.11 -4.02 7.58
N ASP A 265 15.24 -5.30 7.97
CA ASP A 265 16.41 -6.09 7.60
C ASP A 265 16.45 -6.33 6.09
N TYR A 266 17.18 -5.47 5.39
CA TYR A 266 17.34 -5.51 3.93
C TYR A 266 18.03 -6.76 3.40
N GLN A 267 18.71 -7.53 4.25
CA GLN A 267 19.37 -8.78 3.86
C GLN A 267 18.41 -9.97 3.89
N ARG A 268 17.24 -9.81 4.55
CA ARG A 268 16.24 -10.87 4.68
C ARG A 268 14.86 -10.43 4.18
N PRO A 269 14.72 -10.11 2.88
CA PRO A 269 13.45 -9.70 2.31
C PRO A 269 12.41 -10.81 2.42
N LEU A 270 11.14 -10.43 2.63
CA LEU A 270 10.00 -11.33 2.57
C LEU A 270 9.99 -12.08 1.24
N LYS A 271 9.96 -13.39 1.26
CA LYS A 271 9.96 -14.23 0.06
C LYS A 271 8.58 -14.31 -0.60
N LEU A 272 8.02 -13.13 -0.96
CA LEU A 272 6.73 -12.96 -1.65
C LEU A 272 6.89 -11.94 -2.79
N LEU A 273 6.53 -12.38 -3.98
CA LEU A 273 6.65 -11.62 -5.23
C LEU A 273 5.32 -11.56 -5.98
N ALA A 274 4.82 -10.37 -6.31
CA ALA A 274 3.73 -10.16 -7.27
C ALA A 274 4.26 -10.40 -8.69
N LYS A 275 4.20 -11.67 -9.15
CA LYS A 275 4.94 -12.14 -10.31
C LYS A 275 4.29 -11.78 -11.63
N THR A 276 2.99 -12.03 -11.79
CA THR A 276 2.28 -11.81 -13.06
C THR A 276 0.97 -11.06 -12.83
N LEU A 277 0.67 -10.14 -13.74
CA LEU A 277 -0.63 -9.49 -13.87
C LEU A 277 -1.12 -9.62 -15.30
N SER A 278 -2.36 -10.10 -15.50
CA SER A 278 -2.97 -10.12 -16.83
C SER A 278 -4.44 -9.67 -16.78
N PHE A 279 -4.87 -9.00 -17.83
CA PHE A 279 -6.22 -8.47 -17.99
C PHE A 279 -6.51 -8.16 -19.46
N ILE A 280 -7.79 -7.96 -19.78
CA ILE A 280 -8.21 -7.37 -21.06
C ILE A 280 -8.21 -5.85 -20.87
N ASP A 281 -7.43 -5.15 -21.67
CA ASP A 281 -7.35 -3.69 -21.63
C ASP A 281 -8.71 -3.06 -21.93
N PRO A 282 -9.25 -2.22 -21.03
CA PRO A 282 -10.61 -1.71 -21.16
C PRO A 282 -10.79 -0.69 -22.29
N LEU A 283 -9.70 -0.18 -22.87
CA LEU A 283 -9.72 0.81 -23.95
C LEU A 283 -9.52 0.14 -25.31
N SER A 284 -8.55 -0.75 -25.44
CA SER A 284 -8.22 -1.42 -26.70
C SER A 284 -8.92 -2.77 -26.90
N GLY A 285 -9.36 -3.42 -25.83
CA GLY A 285 -9.87 -4.79 -25.86
C GLY A 285 -8.78 -5.87 -26.00
N GLU A 286 -7.51 -5.50 -26.05
CA GLU A 286 -6.39 -6.42 -26.17
C GLU A 286 -6.05 -7.07 -24.83
N ARG A 287 -5.55 -8.30 -24.88
CA ARG A 287 -4.99 -8.94 -23.69
C ARG A 287 -3.61 -8.36 -23.36
N ARG A 288 -3.47 -7.84 -22.14
CA ARG A 288 -2.20 -7.39 -21.58
C ARG A 288 -1.73 -8.41 -20.55
N CYS A 289 -0.42 -8.71 -20.58
CA CYS A 289 0.23 -9.59 -19.61
C CYS A 289 1.61 -9.01 -19.27
N PHE A 290 1.89 -8.89 -17.99
CA PHE A 290 3.15 -8.35 -17.48
C PHE A 290 3.74 -9.32 -16.46
N ASP A 291 5.05 -9.52 -16.54
CA ASP A 291 5.82 -10.36 -15.62
C ASP A 291 6.91 -9.53 -14.94
N SER A 292 6.99 -9.66 -13.61
CA SER A 292 8.09 -9.07 -12.83
C SER A 292 9.43 -9.72 -13.24
N GLN A 293 10.43 -8.89 -13.39
CA GLN A 293 11.80 -9.32 -13.67
C GLN A 293 12.58 -9.64 -12.39
N ARG A 294 11.95 -9.40 -11.22
CA ARG A 294 12.55 -9.72 -9.92
C ARG A 294 12.44 -11.22 -9.61
N GLY A 295 13.40 -11.70 -8.79
CA GLY A 295 13.39 -13.03 -8.19
C GLY A 295 12.94 -13.02 -6.73
N LEU A 296 12.70 -14.22 -6.17
CA LEU A 296 12.45 -14.45 -4.74
C LEU A 296 13.75 -14.59 -3.96
#